data_b5d6c0a803aa69013abc36a776e6d87d
#
_entry.id   b5d6c0a803aa69013abc36a776e6d87d
#
_cell.length_a   1.000
_cell.length_b   1.000
_cell.length_c   1.000
_cell.angle_alpha   90.00
_cell.angle_beta   90.00
_cell.angle_gamma   90.00
#
_symmetry.space_group_name_H-M   'P 1'
#
loop_
_entity.id
_entity.type
_entity.pdbx_description
1 polymer ?
#
loop_
_entity_poly.entity_id
_entity_poly.type
_entity_poly.pdbx_seq_one_letter_code
_entity_poly.pdbx_strand_id
1 'polypeptide(L)'
;MMASLCACGKDSEKDAGNDASSSNEKSSASAESIPTPKEQKTPGESKPSHPSAGKVDVDLTVLSSTMVYSEVYNMLYNDPAHYLGKTVKARGTFSIYQLVTDGVLQPDPVSYACIISDAAACCAEGMEFVLEGDLTYPDDYPELGTEITVVGEFQAYEENGMTGYHLINARLA
;
A
#
# COMPACT_ATOMS: atom_id res chain seq x y z
N MET A 1 4.85 3.95 8.33
CA MET A 1 5.71 3.26 7.35
C MET A 1 6.09 1.91 7.89
N MET A 2 5.45 0.86 7.42
CA MET A 2 5.90 -0.49 7.72
C MET A 2 7.00 -0.85 6.73
N ALA A 3 8.19 -1.14 7.24
CA ALA A 3 9.28 -1.60 6.42
C ALA A 3 9.05 -3.08 6.07
N SER A 4 9.07 -3.39 4.79
CA SER A 4 9.11 -4.76 4.29
C SER A 4 10.39 -5.44 4.79
N LEU A 5 10.26 -6.48 5.60
CA LEU A 5 11.36 -7.31 6.06
C LEU A 5 11.44 -8.56 5.19
N CYS A 6 11.98 -8.40 3.98
CA CYS A 6 12.42 -9.54 3.18
C CYS A 6 13.86 -9.88 3.52
N ALA A 7 14.08 -10.92 4.31
CA ALA A 7 15.38 -11.51 4.58
C ALA A 7 15.49 -12.86 3.83
N CYS A 8 15.81 -12.84 2.54
CA CYS A 8 16.34 -14.01 1.85
C CYS A 8 17.86 -13.94 1.87
N GLY A 9 18.50 -14.82 2.67
CA GLY A 9 19.92 -15.11 2.62
C GLY A 9 20.24 -15.90 1.35
N LYS A 10 21.14 -15.41 0.58
CA LYS A 10 22.54 -15.67 0.34
C LYS A 10 22.94 -17.12 -0.06
N ASP A 11 23.60 -17.27 -1.17
CA ASP A 11 25.02 -17.64 -1.35
C ASP A 11 25.37 -17.56 -2.84
N SER A 12 26.41 -16.76 -3.17
CA SER A 12 27.78 -17.08 -3.54
C SER A 12 27.92 -18.03 -4.74
N GLU A 13 28.58 -17.68 -5.78
CA GLU A 13 29.96 -17.50 -6.10
C GLU A 13 30.16 -17.09 -7.57
N LYS A 14 31.10 -16.15 -7.77
CA LYS A 14 32.21 -16.07 -8.68
C LYS A 14 32.08 -16.68 -10.09
N ASP A 15 32.35 -15.94 -11.14
CA ASP A 15 33.65 -15.81 -11.73
C ASP A 15 33.69 -14.79 -12.89
N ALA A 16 34.84 -14.23 -13.00
CA ALA A 16 35.52 -13.32 -13.85
C ALA A 16 35.27 -13.34 -15.37
N GLY A 17 35.47 -12.17 -15.95
CA GLY A 17 36.21 -12.12 -17.22
C GLY A 17 35.59 -11.24 -18.30
N ASN A 18 36.11 -10.05 -18.36
CA ASN A 18 36.83 -9.43 -19.46
C ASN A 18 36.11 -8.97 -20.72
N ASP A 19 36.36 -7.81 -20.98
CA ASP A 19 36.94 -6.96 -22.04
C ASP A 19 35.98 -6.18 -22.96
N ALA A 20 36.15 -4.94 -22.80
CA ALA A 20 36.63 -3.88 -23.68
C ALA A 20 35.87 -3.52 -24.98
N SER A 21 35.74 -2.24 -25.06
CA SER A 21 35.99 -1.35 -26.22
C SER A 21 34.77 -0.90 -27.03
N SER A 22 34.52 0.32 -26.89
CA SER A 22 34.93 1.49 -27.68
C SER A 22 33.91 2.04 -28.69
N SER A 23 33.71 3.30 -28.48
CA SER A 23 33.59 4.42 -29.45
C SER A 23 32.32 4.56 -30.26
N ASN A 24 31.72 5.68 -30.03
CA ASN A 24 31.85 6.97 -30.73
C ASN A 24 30.73 7.30 -31.71
N GLU A 25 30.27 8.44 -31.56
CA GLU A 25 29.97 9.68 -32.32
C GLU A 25 28.47 9.87 -32.64
N LYS A 26 27.94 10.93 -32.24
CA LYS A 26 27.95 12.35 -32.60
C LYS A 26 26.65 12.81 -33.29
N SER A 27 26.05 13.79 -32.64
CA SER A 27 25.43 14.98 -33.20
C SER A 27 24.16 14.88 -34.03
N SER A 28 23.06 15.45 -33.59
CA SER A 28 22.62 16.71 -34.18
C SER A 28 21.43 17.32 -33.44
N ALA A 29 21.52 18.58 -33.15
CA ALA A 29 20.52 19.44 -32.60
C ALA A 29 19.41 19.68 -33.64
N SER A 30 18.14 19.73 -33.18
CA SER A 30 17.16 20.59 -33.81
C SER A 30 16.18 21.08 -32.73
N ALA A 31 16.21 22.38 -32.54
CA ALA A 31 15.27 23.14 -31.75
C ALA A 31 13.96 23.25 -32.53
N GLU A 32 12.82 23.01 -31.87
CA GLU A 32 11.61 23.76 -32.22
C GLU A 32 10.54 23.71 -31.12
N SER A 33 10.17 24.92 -30.74
CA SER A 33 8.89 25.46 -30.25
C SER A 33 8.21 24.82 -29.04
N ILE A 34 8.25 25.61 -27.96
CA ILE A 34 7.42 25.56 -26.77
C ILE A 34 6.01 26.05 -27.11
N PRO A 35 4.94 25.29 -26.82
CA PRO A 35 3.61 25.85 -26.66
C PRO A 35 3.32 26.18 -25.20
N THR A 36 2.83 27.37 -24.98
CA THR A 36 2.32 28.02 -23.79
C THR A 36 1.39 27.13 -22.95
N PRO A 37 1.47 27.17 -21.61
CA PRO A 37 0.59 26.42 -20.73
C PRO A 37 -0.83 26.99 -20.79
N LYS A 38 -1.79 26.16 -21.16
CA LYS A 38 -3.22 26.43 -20.92
C LYS A 38 -3.54 26.12 -19.46
N GLU A 39 -4.14 27.11 -18.87
CA GLU A 39 -4.82 27.18 -17.57
C GLU A 39 -5.43 25.82 -17.14
N GLN A 40 -4.86 25.22 -16.13
CA GLN A 40 -5.34 23.99 -15.52
C GLN A 40 -6.43 24.34 -14.51
N LYS A 41 -7.67 24.05 -14.87
CA LYS A 41 -8.81 24.09 -13.96
C LYS A 41 -8.53 23.20 -12.75
N THR A 42 -8.62 23.80 -11.59
CA THR A 42 -8.67 23.15 -10.28
C THR A 42 -9.68 22.00 -10.30
N PRO A 43 -9.33 20.77 -9.92
CA PRO A 43 -10.31 19.72 -9.70
C PRO A 43 -11.14 20.09 -8.47
N GLY A 44 -12.45 20.11 -8.64
CA GLY A 44 -13.40 20.36 -7.59
C GLY A 44 -13.31 19.29 -6.51
N GLU A 45 -13.41 19.77 -5.29
CA GLU A 45 -13.61 19.03 -4.05
C GLU A 45 -14.69 17.96 -4.26
N SER A 46 -14.26 16.72 -4.37
CA SER A 46 -15.16 15.57 -4.43
C SER A 46 -15.66 15.32 -3.02
N LYS A 47 -16.92 15.66 -2.78
CA LYS A 47 -17.67 15.26 -1.60
C LYS A 47 -17.50 13.76 -1.40
N PRO A 48 -17.14 13.26 -0.19
CA PRO A 48 -17.05 11.83 0.04
C PRO A 48 -18.39 11.17 -0.23
N SER A 49 -18.42 10.35 -1.24
CA SER A 49 -19.56 9.48 -1.52
C SER A 49 -19.45 8.30 -0.57
N HIS A 50 -20.41 8.13 0.32
CA HIS A 50 -20.55 6.92 1.13
C HIS A 50 -20.47 5.69 0.23
N PRO A 51 -19.62 4.69 0.52
CA PRO A 51 -19.60 3.47 -0.25
C PRO A 51 -20.95 2.80 -0.13
N SER A 52 -21.61 2.66 -1.27
CA SER A 52 -22.87 1.94 -1.40
C SER A 52 -22.63 0.50 -0.92
N ALA A 53 -23.34 0.07 0.11
CA ALA A 53 -23.26 -1.30 0.61
C ALA A 53 -23.59 -2.29 -0.52
N GLY A 54 -22.58 -2.86 -1.16
CA GLY A 54 -22.85 -3.92 -2.11
C GLY A 54 -21.82 -4.24 -3.20
N LYS A 55 -21.03 -3.30 -3.69
CA LYS A 55 -20.13 -3.63 -4.79
C LYS A 55 -18.67 -3.53 -4.35
N VAL A 56 -17.97 -4.66 -4.38
CA VAL A 56 -16.53 -4.73 -4.22
C VAL A 56 -15.92 -4.64 -5.62
N ASP A 57 -15.02 -3.68 -5.84
CA ASP A 57 -14.34 -3.48 -7.12
C ASP A 57 -13.10 -4.36 -7.25
N VAL A 58 -12.40 -4.59 -6.13
CA VAL A 58 -11.22 -5.45 -6.04
C VAL A 58 -11.41 -6.43 -4.88
N ASP A 59 -11.64 -7.70 -5.19
CA ASP A 59 -11.79 -8.76 -4.19
C ASP A 59 -10.49 -9.59 -4.14
N LEU A 60 -9.64 -9.27 -3.16
CA LEU A 60 -8.37 -9.98 -2.95
C LEU A 60 -8.59 -11.36 -2.33
N THR A 61 -9.75 -11.63 -1.73
CA THR A 61 -10.03 -12.90 -1.04
C THR A 61 -10.25 -14.08 -1.98
N VAL A 62 -10.49 -13.81 -3.26
CA VAL A 62 -10.67 -14.84 -4.31
C VAL A 62 -9.37 -15.20 -5.02
N LEU A 63 -8.28 -14.47 -4.73
CA LEU A 63 -6.97 -14.71 -5.33
C LEU A 63 -6.22 -15.82 -4.57
N SER A 64 -5.32 -16.50 -5.27
CA SER A 64 -4.37 -17.42 -4.60
C SER A 64 -3.37 -16.62 -3.74
N SER A 65 -2.77 -17.27 -2.74
CA SER A 65 -1.80 -16.65 -1.84
C SER A 65 -0.62 -15.96 -2.56
N THR A 66 -0.17 -16.52 -3.69
CA THR A 66 0.87 -15.88 -4.51
C THR A 66 0.36 -14.65 -5.22
N MET A 67 -0.86 -14.70 -5.73
CA MET A 67 -1.44 -13.56 -6.47
C MET A 67 -1.86 -12.45 -5.54
N VAL A 68 -2.42 -12.75 -4.38
CA VAL A 68 -2.89 -11.72 -3.44
C VAL A 68 -1.73 -10.84 -2.96
N TYR A 69 -0.58 -11.43 -2.61
CA TYR A 69 0.60 -10.67 -2.20
C TYR A 69 1.10 -9.75 -3.32
N SER A 70 1.19 -10.28 -4.55
CA SER A 70 1.61 -9.51 -5.72
C SER A 70 0.66 -8.34 -6.02
N GLU A 71 -0.64 -8.57 -5.87
CA GLU A 71 -1.66 -7.53 -6.10
C GLU A 71 -1.59 -6.43 -5.02
N VAL A 72 -1.44 -6.81 -3.75
CA VAL A 72 -1.25 -5.84 -2.64
C VAL A 72 0.03 -5.03 -2.85
N TYR A 73 1.12 -5.66 -3.25
CA TYR A 73 2.36 -4.97 -3.57
C TYR A 73 2.18 -3.98 -4.72
N ASN A 74 1.42 -4.38 -5.74
CA ASN A 74 1.08 -3.50 -6.87
C ASN A 74 0.25 -2.29 -6.42
N MET A 75 -0.74 -2.51 -5.55
CA MET A 75 -1.59 -1.46 -4.99
C MET A 75 -0.81 -0.44 -4.16
N LEU A 76 0.17 -0.90 -3.37
CA LEU A 76 0.89 -0.03 -2.44
C LEU A 76 2.08 0.68 -3.07
N TYR A 77 2.74 0.06 -4.06
CA TYR A 77 4.06 0.54 -4.53
C TYR A 77 4.19 0.77 -6.03
N ASN A 78 3.55 -0.03 -6.89
CA ASN A 78 3.77 0.06 -8.33
C ASN A 78 2.78 0.98 -9.04
N ASP A 79 1.49 0.78 -8.80
CA ASP A 79 0.42 1.55 -9.49
C ASP A 79 -0.76 1.85 -8.55
N PRO A 80 -0.52 2.54 -7.42
CA PRO A 80 -1.58 2.86 -6.47
C PRO A 80 -2.68 3.73 -7.09
N ALA A 81 -2.34 4.57 -8.06
CA ALA A 81 -3.29 5.45 -8.73
C ALA A 81 -4.45 4.69 -9.41
N HIS A 82 -4.18 3.47 -9.87
CA HIS A 82 -5.20 2.61 -10.47
C HIS A 82 -6.29 2.17 -9.48
N TYR A 83 -5.97 2.15 -8.19
CA TYR A 83 -6.85 1.63 -7.14
C TYR A 83 -7.56 2.72 -6.33
N LEU A 84 -7.14 3.98 -6.44
CA LEU A 84 -7.76 5.09 -5.69
C LEU A 84 -9.27 5.16 -5.94
N GLY A 85 -10.03 5.27 -4.84
CA GLY A 85 -11.49 5.34 -4.86
C GLY A 85 -12.20 4.01 -5.11
N LYS A 86 -11.47 2.91 -5.27
CA LYS A 86 -12.08 1.58 -5.44
C LYS A 86 -12.40 0.95 -4.09
N THR A 87 -13.51 0.22 -4.02
CA THR A 87 -13.85 -0.61 -2.87
C THR A 87 -13.05 -1.91 -2.93
N VAL A 88 -12.16 -2.09 -1.97
CA VAL A 88 -11.28 -3.25 -1.84
C VAL A 88 -11.75 -4.14 -0.71
N LYS A 89 -11.72 -5.47 -0.94
CA LYS A 89 -11.93 -6.49 0.07
C LYS A 89 -10.67 -7.31 0.25
N ALA A 90 -10.12 -7.31 1.45
CA ALA A 90 -8.88 -8.00 1.80
C ALA A 90 -9.09 -8.92 2.99
N ARG A 91 -8.32 -10.02 3.04
CA ARG A 91 -8.28 -10.95 4.18
C ARG A 91 -6.84 -11.14 4.62
N GLY A 92 -6.62 -11.12 5.92
CA GLY A 92 -5.31 -11.29 6.52
C GLY A 92 -5.39 -11.30 8.03
N THR A 93 -4.27 -11.09 8.70
CA THR A 93 -4.16 -11.10 10.16
C THR A 93 -4.25 -9.69 10.70
N PHE A 94 -5.10 -9.47 11.71
CA PHE A 94 -5.22 -8.17 12.38
C PHE A 94 -3.93 -7.82 13.14
N SER A 95 -3.44 -6.63 12.93
CA SER A 95 -2.27 -6.07 13.61
C SER A 95 -2.44 -4.57 13.86
N ILE A 96 -1.63 -4.05 14.78
CA ILE A 96 -1.57 -2.62 15.10
C ILE A 96 -0.14 -2.12 14.96
N TYR A 97 -0.01 -0.84 14.69
CA TYR A 97 1.25 -0.13 14.83
C TYR A 97 1.18 0.81 16.05
N GLN A 98 2.18 0.70 16.93
CA GLN A 98 2.31 1.55 18.12
C GLN A 98 3.66 2.24 18.10
N LEU A 99 3.68 3.50 18.54
CA LEU A 99 4.92 4.26 18.66
C LEU A 99 5.72 3.83 19.89
N VAL A 100 7.04 3.88 19.78
CA VAL A 100 7.96 3.80 20.91
C VAL A 100 8.57 5.19 21.11
N THR A 101 8.26 5.84 22.23
CA THR A 101 8.80 7.14 22.60
C THR A 101 9.69 6.96 23.83
N ASP A 102 10.95 7.38 23.73
CA ASP A 102 11.96 7.24 24.80
C ASP A 102 12.12 5.81 25.33
N GLY A 103 11.98 4.82 24.42
CA GLY A 103 12.06 3.39 24.76
C GLY A 103 10.80 2.81 25.41
N VAL A 104 9.71 3.58 25.50
CA VAL A 104 8.43 3.15 26.06
C VAL A 104 7.41 2.99 24.94
N LEU A 105 6.81 1.80 24.87
CA LEU A 105 5.71 1.54 23.94
C LEU A 105 4.48 2.36 24.36
N GLN A 106 3.95 3.15 23.44
CA GLN A 106 2.75 3.93 23.70
C GLN A 106 1.52 3.02 23.70
N PRO A 107 0.54 3.23 24.61
CA PRO A 107 -0.60 2.33 24.76
C PRO A 107 -1.55 2.38 23.55
N ASP A 108 -1.69 3.56 22.97
CA ASP A 108 -2.65 3.76 21.87
C ASP A 108 -2.00 3.45 20.53
N PRO A 109 -2.65 2.63 19.68
CA PRO A 109 -2.20 2.40 18.31
C PRO A 109 -2.29 3.68 17.47
N VAL A 110 -1.33 3.85 16.57
CA VAL A 110 -1.36 4.95 15.58
C VAL A 110 -2.00 4.49 14.27
N SER A 111 -1.96 3.20 13.97
CA SER A 111 -2.70 2.62 12.83
C SER A 111 -3.06 1.15 13.06
N TYR A 112 -4.04 0.70 12.30
CA TYR A 112 -4.57 -0.67 12.27
C TYR A 112 -4.34 -1.25 10.89
N ALA A 113 -3.94 -2.52 10.81
CA ALA A 113 -3.63 -3.16 9.55
C ALA A 113 -4.15 -4.59 9.45
N CYS A 114 -4.49 -4.96 8.22
CA CYS A 114 -4.71 -6.33 7.77
C CYS A 114 -3.40 -6.81 7.14
N ILE A 115 -2.69 -7.72 7.81
CA ILE A 115 -1.41 -8.25 7.35
C ILE A 115 -1.63 -9.38 6.37
N ILE A 116 -1.13 -9.22 5.17
CA ILE A 116 -1.26 -10.17 4.06
C ILE A 116 0.11 -10.74 3.76
N SER A 117 0.26 -12.04 4.00
CA SER A 117 1.52 -12.76 3.76
C SER A 117 1.55 -13.36 2.36
N ASP A 118 2.77 -13.54 1.83
CA ASP A 118 2.99 -14.31 0.62
C ASP A 118 2.74 -15.82 0.84
N ALA A 119 2.80 -16.59 -0.24
CA ALA A 119 2.56 -18.05 -0.20
C ALA A 119 3.56 -18.81 0.69
N ALA A 120 4.75 -18.30 0.89
CA ALA A 120 5.80 -18.90 1.70
C ALA A 120 5.84 -18.34 3.13
N ALA A 121 5.01 -17.34 3.43
CA ALA A 121 4.99 -16.58 4.67
C ALA A 121 6.36 -15.98 5.06
N CYS A 122 7.23 -15.75 4.06
CA CYS A 122 8.51 -15.10 4.27
C CYS A 122 8.45 -13.57 4.10
N CYS A 123 7.42 -13.07 3.43
CA CYS A 123 7.15 -11.66 3.24
C CYS A 123 5.69 -11.35 3.59
N ALA A 124 5.44 -10.16 4.09
CA ALA A 124 4.10 -9.71 4.41
C ALA A 124 3.96 -8.20 4.17
N GLU A 125 2.79 -7.79 3.71
CA GLU A 125 2.41 -6.39 3.56
C GLU A 125 1.21 -6.06 4.43
N GLY A 126 1.23 -4.86 5.03
CA GLY A 126 0.14 -4.35 5.84
C GLY A 126 -0.77 -3.43 5.03
N MET A 127 -2.01 -3.85 4.81
CA MET A 127 -3.05 -2.96 4.32
C MET A 127 -3.67 -2.22 5.50
N GLU A 128 -3.32 -0.95 5.67
CA GLU A 128 -3.89 -0.12 6.74
C GLU A 128 -5.37 0.13 6.50
N PHE A 129 -6.13 0.30 7.58
CA PHE A 129 -7.56 0.62 7.48
C PHE A 129 -8.04 1.50 8.64
N VAL A 130 -9.09 2.27 8.36
CA VAL A 130 -9.84 3.08 9.32
C VAL A 130 -11.28 2.61 9.29
N LEU A 131 -11.74 2.02 10.39
CA LEU A 131 -13.11 1.54 10.51
C LEU A 131 -14.10 2.72 10.51
N GLU A 132 -15.29 2.49 9.95
CA GLU A 132 -16.38 3.45 10.00
C GLU A 132 -16.96 3.53 11.42
N GLY A 133 -17.19 4.76 11.91
CA GLY A 133 -17.77 5.04 13.22
C GLY A 133 -16.76 5.47 14.28
N ASP A 134 -17.31 5.78 15.47
CA ASP A 134 -16.50 6.17 16.64
C ASP A 134 -16.15 4.91 17.44
N LEU A 135 -15.12 4.19 17.02
CA LEU A 135 -14.68 2.94 17.62
C LEU A 135 -13.45 3.15 18.49
N THR A 136 -13.40 2.45 19.63
CA THR A 136 -12.32 2.56 20.61
C THR A 136 -11.53 1.26 20.71
N TYR A 137 -10.23 1.36 20.55
CA TYR A 137 -9.34 0.23 20.80
C TYR A 137 -9.09 0.07 22.33
N PRO A 138 -9.03 -1.17 22.85
CA PRO A 138 -9.19 -2.45 22.16
C PRO A 138 -10.65 -2.95 22.06
N ASP A 139 -11.62 -2.27 22.70
CA ASP A 139 -12.96 -2.82 23.00
C ASP A 139 -13.78 -3.14 21.73
N ASP A 140 -13.62 -2.32 20.69
CA ASP A 140 -14.38 -2.45 19.43
C ASP A 140 -13.58 -3.12 18.31
N TYR A 141 -12.36 -3.58 18.61
CA TYR A 141 -11.46 -4.19 17.62
C TYR A 141 -11.25 -5.68 17.87
N PRO A 142 -10.91 -6.47 16.85
CA PRO A 142 -10.55 -7.87 17.02
C PRO A 142 -9.31 -8.04 17.92
N GLU A 143 -9.14 -9.23 18.50
CA GLU A 143 -7.89 -9.57 19.17
C GLU A 143 -6.74 -9.61 18.18
N LEU A 144 -5.55 -9.16 18.62
CA LEU A 144 -4.32 -9.19 17.82
C LEU A 144 -4.02 -10.61 17.33
N GLY A 145 -3.64 -10.72 16.06
CA GLY A 145 -3.34 -11.99 15.44
C GLY A 145 -4.58 -12.75 14.91
N THR A 146 -5.78 -12.23 15.09
CA THR A 146 -7.00 -12.81 14.55
C THR A 146 -7.05 -12.65 13.02
N GLU A 147 -7.51 -13.68 12.31
CA GLU A 147 -7.83 -13.54 10.88
C GLU A 147 -9.07 -12.64 10.72
N ILE A 148 -8.94 -11.62 9.91
CA ILE A 148 -10.01 -10.67 9.60
C ILE A 148 -10.25 -10.59 8.10
N THR A 149 -11.45 -10.18 7.74
CA THR A 149 -11.76 -9.69 6.40
C THR A 149 -12.18 -8.23 6.53
N VAL A 150 -11.51 -7.34 5.82
CA VAL A 150 -11.79 -5.90 5.80
C VAL A 150 -12.28 -5.49 4.43
N VAL A 151 -13.28 -4.61 4.40
CA VAL A 151 -13.82 -4.00 3.17
C VAL A 151 -13.84 -2.50 3.37
N GLY A 152 -13.20 -1.74 2.48
CA GLY A 152 -13.12 -0.29 2.56
C GLY A 152 -12.74 0.35 1.24
N GLU A 153 -12.77 1.66 1.17
CA GLU A 153 -12.37 2.44 0.01
C GLU A 153 -10.86 2.72 0.07
N PHE A 154 -10.12 2.40 -1.00
CA PHE A 154 -8.69 2.63 -1.08
C PHE A 154 -8.39 4.10 -1.34
N GLN A 155 -7.68 4.74 -0.43
CA GLN A 155 -7.33 6.16 -0.47
C GLN A 155 -5.87 6.40 -0.13
N ALA A 156 -5.35 7.53 -0.63
CA ALA A 156 -4.04 8.04 -0.24
C ALA A 156 -4.17 9.01 0.93
N TYR A 157 -3.16 9.05 1.79
CA TYR A 157 -3.01 10.06 2.82
C TYR A 157 -1.57 10.58 2.86
N GLU A 158 -1.38 11.77 3.39
CA GLU A 158 -0.06 12.38 3.56
C GLU A 158 0.29 12.43 5.05
N GLU A 159 1.42 11.89 5.41
CA GLU A 159 1.96 11.96 6.76
C GLU A 159 3.46 12.26 6.73
N ASN A 160 3.87 13.34 7.42
CA ASN A 160 5.28 13.77 7.50
C ASN A 160 5.97 13.92 6.13
N GLY A 161 5.22 14.35 5.10
CA GLY A 161 5.72 14.53 3.73
C GLY A 161 5.91 13.24 2.95
N MET A 162 5.29 12.16 3.41
CA MET A 162 5.26 10.87 2.74
C MET A 162 3.82 10.45 2.44
N THR A 163 3.61 9.90 1.26
CA THR A 163 2.30 9.36 0.87
C THR A 163 2.17 7.94 1.38
N GLY A 164 1.10 7.67 2.11
CA GLY A 164 0.66 6.33 2.50
C GLY A 164 -0.66 5.98 1.85
N TYR A 165 -1.08 4.73 1.99
CA TYR A 165 -2.35 4.22 1.45
C TYR A 165 -3.08 3.40 2.50
N HIS A 166 -4.40 3.56 2.58
CA HIS A 166 -5.24 2.85 3.52
C HIS A 166 -6.65 2.60 2.97
N LEU A 167 -7.40 1.78 3.65
CA LEU A 167 -8.83 1.60 3.41
C LEU A 167 -9.61 2.46 4.39
N ILE A 168 -10.35 3.45 3.89
CA ILE A 168 -11.23 4.28 4.70
C ILE A 168 -12.67 3.77 4.67
N ASN A 169 -13.50 4.28 5.60
CA ASN A 169 -14.89 3.83 5.75
C ASN A 169 -14.98 2.30 5.79
N ALA A 170 -13.99 1.70 6.43
CA ALA A 170 -13.82 0.26 6.42
C ALA A 170 -14.79 -0.42 7.39
N ARG A 171 -15.14 -1.67 7.07
CA ARG A 171 -15.90 -2.55 7.94
C ARG A 171 -15.30 -3.93 7.96
N LEU A 172 -15.43 -4.63 9.05
CA LEU A 172 -15.11 -6.05 9.15
C LEU A 172 -16.29 -6.88 8.61
N ALA A 173 -15.99 -7.97 7.85
CA ALA A 173 -16.99 -8.78 7.15
C ALA A 173 -16.86 -10.26 7.52
#